data_41c9f9cae9d588c58516c32272b24e37
#
_entry.id   41c9f9cae9d588c58516c32272b24e37
#
_cell.length_a   1.000
_cell.length_b   1.000
_cell.length_c   1.000
_cell.angle_alpha   90.00
_cell.angle_beta   90.00
_cell.angle_gamma   90.00
#
_symmetry.space_group_name_H-M   'P 1'
#
loop_
_entity.id
_entity.type
_entity.pdbx_description
1 polymer ?
#
loop_
_entity_poly.entity_id
_entity_poly.type
_entity_poly.pdbx_seq_one_letter_code
_entity_poly.pdbx_strand_id
1 'polypeptide(L)' 'MDKYICTVCNYEYDPEENGGIKFEDLPDDYVCPLCGVGKDMFEKE' A
#
# COMPACT_ATOMS: atom_id res chain seq x y z
N MET A 1 -2.39 3.71 12.69
CA MET A 1 -2.66 4.07 11.29
C MET A 1 -3.19 2.85 10.55
N ASP A 2 -3.95 3.09 9.50
CA ASP A 2 -4.58 1.98 8.78
C ASP A 2 -3.59 1.28 7.87
N LYS A 3 -3.60 -0.04 7.93
CA LYS A 3 -2.77 -0.86 7.04
C LYS A 3 -3.57 -1.22 5.79
N TYR A 4 -2.87 -1.41 4.70
CA TYR A 4 -3.48 -1.78 3.43
C TYR A 4 -2.82 -3.05 2.91
N ILE A 5 -3.63 -3.90 2.29
CA ILE A 5 -3.18 -5.19 1.78
C ILE A 5 -3.32 -5.21 0.26
N CYS A 6 -2.24 -5.59 -0.41
CA CYS A 6 -2.29 -5.83 -1.85
C CYS A 6 -3.10 -7.11 -2.09
N THR A 7 -4.18 -7.00 -2.86
CA THR A 7 -5.06 -8.15 -3.09
C THR A 7 -4.49 -9.15 -4.08
N VAL A 8 -3.37 -8.83 -4.71
CA VAL A 8 -2.71 -9.70 -5.69
C VAL A 8 -1.65 -10.58 -5.05
N CYS A 9 -0.76 -10.00 -4.23
CA CYS A 9 0.35 -10.74 -3.63
C CYS A 9 0.33 -10.75 -2.11
N ASN A 10 -0.69 -10.14 -1.49
CA ASN A 10 -0.84 -10.06 -0.03
C ASN A 10 0.24 -9.21 0.66
N TYR A 11 0.87 -8.31 -0.08
CA TYR A 11 1.82 -7.38 0.54
C TYR A 11 1.08 -6.45 1.49
N GLU A 12 1.60 -6.30 2.71
CA GLU A 12 1.00 -5.41 3.69
C GLU A 12 1.76 -4.09 3.72
N TYR A 13 1.04 -3.01 3.46
CA TYR A 13 1.59 -1.67 3.58
C TYR A 13 1.31 -1.15 4.99
N ASP A 14 2.35 -0.93 5.76
CA ASP A 14 2.25 -0.39 7.12
C ASP A 14 2.81 1.03 7.11
N PRO A 15 1.96 2.06 7.32
CA PRO A 15 2.44 3.45 7.35
C PRO A 15 3.54 3.68 8.38
N GLU A 16 3.49 3.00 9.51
CA GLU A 16 4.50 3.19 10.56
C GLU A 16 5.88 2.69 10.12
N GLU A 17 5.93 1.64 9.31
CA GLU A 17 7.18 1.10 8.77
C GLU A 17 7.69 1.93 7.61
N ASN A 18 6.86 2.83 7.09
CA ASN A 18 7.19 3.67 5.93
C ASN A 18 7.30 5.14 6.31
N GLY A 19 7.85 5.40 7.48
CA GLY A 19 8.11 6.78 7.92
C GLY A 19 6.87 7.58 8.29
N GLY A 20 5.78 6.91 8.63
CA GLY A 20 4.55 7.58 9.01
C GLY A 20 3.74 8.11 7.83
N ILE A 21 4.04 7.68 6.62
CA ILE A 21 3.33 8.13 5.43
C ILE A 21 2.07 7.28 5.26
N LYS A 22 0.91 7.92 5.31
CA LYS A 22 -0.36 7.24 5.12
C LYS A 22 -0.48 6.74 3.68
N PHE A 23 -1.20 5.63 3.50
CA PHE A 23 -1.39 5.08 2.16
C PHE A 23 -2.02 6.11 1.22
N GLU A 24 -2.99 6.87 1.70
CA GLU A 24 -3.68 7.89 0.91
C GLU A 24 -2.79 9.07 0.52
N ASP A 25 -1.65 9.25 1.22
CA ASP A 25 -0.68 10.30 0.91
C ASP A 25 0.35 9.84 -0.11
N LEU A 26 0.30 8.57 -0.51
CA LEU A 26 1.19 8.08 -1.55
C LEU A 26 0.80 8.65 -2.92
N PRO A 27 1.77 8.80 -3.83
CA PRO A 27 1.44 9.32 -5.17
C PRO A 27 0.52 8.37 -5.91
N ASP A 28 -0.24 8.91 -6.89
CA ASP A 28 -1.19 8.11 -7.65
C ASP A 28 -0.51 7.01 -8.46
N ASP A 29 0.77 7.17 -8.77
CA ASP A 29 1.54 6.20 -9.53
C ASP A 29 2.28 5.18 -8.63
N TYR A 30 1.97 5.17 -7.34
CA TYR A 30 2.54 4.20 -6.43
C TYR A 30 2.14 2.78 -6.84
N VAL A 31 3.10 1.88 -6.81
CA VAL A 31 2.86 0.49 -7.15
C VAL A 31 3.38 -0.42 -6.03
N CYS A 32 2.79 -1.62 -5.96
CA CYS A 32 3.24 -2.62 -4.99
C CYS A 32 4.70 -2.98 -5.27
N PRO A 33 5.58 -2.91 -4.27
CA PRO A 33 6.99 -3.23 -4.48
C PRO A 33 7.26 -4.70 -4.75
N LEU A 34 6.28 -5.57 -4.51
CA LEU A 34 6.44 -7.02 -4.73
C LEU A 34 5.88 -7.48 -6.06
N CYS A 35 4.70 -7.02 -6.44
CA CYS A 35 4.06 -7.48 -7.66
C CYS A 35 3.82 -6.38 -8.69
N GLY A 36 3.98 -5.11 -8.32
CA GLY A 36 3.92 -4.01 -9.27
C GLY A 36 2.53 -3.53 -9.65
N VAL A 37 1.48 -3.98 -8.97
CA VAL A 37 0.13 -3.48 -9.26
C VAL A 37 -0.07 -2.10 -8.63
N GLY A 38 -1.03 -1.34 -9.16
CA GLY A 38 -1.30 0.00 -8.67
C GLY A 38 -2.04 0.04 -7.35
N LYS A 39 -2.23 1.26 -6.84
CA LYS A 39 -2.91 1.48 -5.57
C LYS A 39 -4.33 0.94 -5.54
N ASP A 40 -5.00 0.91 -6.69
CA ASP A 40 -6.38 0.45 -6.79
C ASP A 40 -6.54 -1.04 -6.45
N MET A 41 -5.44 -1.78 -6.42
CA MET A 41 -5.48 -3.20 -6.04
C MET A 41 -5.26 -3.41 -4.55
N PHE A 42 -5.05 -2.35 -3.79
CA PHE A 42 -4.90 -2.44 -2.35
C PHE A 42 -6.25 -2.24 -1.67
N GLU A 43 -6.47 -2.97 -0.59
CA GLU A 43 -7.66 -2.81 0.21
C GLU A 43 -7.26 -2.50 1.66
N LYS A 44 -8.05 -1.66 2.30
CA LYS A 44 -7.85 -1.34 3.71
C LYS A 44 -8.10 -2.58 4.56
N GLU A 45 -7.17 -2.84 5.44
CA GLU A 45 -7.29 -3.97 6.36
C GLU A 45 -8.42 -3.79 7.36
#